data_b5b35839b3a64faae861ed9dcf01bc84
#
_entry.id   b5b35839b3a64faae861ed9dcf01bc84
#
_cell.length_a   1.000
_cell.length_b   1.000
_cell.length_c   1.000
_cell.angle_alpha   90.00
_cell.angle_beta   90.00
_cell.angle_gamma   90.00
#
_symmetry.space_group_name_H-M   'P 1'
#
loop_
_entity.id
_entity.type
_entity.pdbx_description
1 polymer ?
#
loop_
_entity_poly.entity_id
_entity_poly.type
_entity_poly.pdbx_seq_one_letter_code
_entity_poly.pdbx_strand_id
1 'polypeptide(L)'
;MEYWLLFWGATDGGFEDAEVADRLRHGQWNCAAACPDVAEFRRDLLASDPDWTAMRLLPRPGSGQPADRYLAVVFVTAPDADEVRDLRYLAARNRLRMFDPQAAEG
;
A
#
# COMPACT_ATOMS: atom_id res chain seq x y z
N MET A 1 16.64 7.34 -2.28
CA MET A 1 15.80 7.14 -1.10
C MET A 1 14.43 6.67 -1.54
N GLU A 2 13.93 5.59 -0.95
CA GLU A 2 12.67 5.00 -1.36
C GLU A 2 11.48 5.79 -0.79
N TYR A 3 10.42 5.91 -1.57
CA TYR A 3 9.17 6.55 -1.16
C TYR A 3 8.10 5.47 -1.03
N TRP A 4 7.48 5.36 0.15
CA TRP A 4 6.52 4.31 0.47
C TRP A 4 5.12 4.85 0.59
N LEU A 5 4.15 4.16 -0.01
CA LEU A 5 2.73 4.35 0.23
C LEU A 5 2.14 3.01 0.68
N LEU A 6 1.36 3.03 1.74
CA LEU A 6 0.83 1.81 2.35
C LEU A 6 -0.69 1.80 2.26
N PHE A 7 -1.24 0.64 1.92
CA PHE A 7 -2.68 0.46 1.69
C PHE A 7 -3.17 -0.77 2.42
N TRP A 8 -4.31 -0.65 3.10
CA TRP A 8 -4.96 -1.79 3.75
C TRP A 8 -6.45 -1.49 3.89
N GLY A 9 -7.28 -2.55 4.09
CA GLY A 9 -8.73 -2.39 4.23
C GLY A 9 -9.18 -2.27 5.68
N ALA A 10 -8.80 -3.24 6.51
CA ALA A 10 -9.22 -3.31 7.90
C ALA A 10 -8.04 -3.70 8.78
N THR A 11 -8.14 -3.38 10.07
CA THR A 11 -7.10 -3.70 11.04
C THR A 11 -7.67 -4.52 12.19
N ASP A 12 -6.83 -5.42 12.73
CA ASP A 12 -7.11 -6.14 13.96
C ASP A 12 -6.34 -5.49 15.10
N GLY A 13 -6.97 -5.25 16.23
CA GLY A 13 -6.30 -4.81 17.44
C GLY A 13 -6.35 -3.32 17.75
N GLY A 14 -7.07 -2.50 16.98
CA GLY A 14 -7.30 -1.10 17.31
C GLY A 14 -6.09 -0.18 17.21
N PHE A 15 -5.13 -0.51 16.36
CA PHE A 15 -3.95 0.31 16.12
C PHE A 15 -4.30 1.58 15.35
N GLU A 16 -3.56 2.66 15.63
CA GLU A 16 -3.64 3.88 14.82
C GLU A 16 -2.99 3.65 13.44
N ASP A 17 -3.41 4.45 12.45
CA ASP A 17 -2.94 4.29 11.07
C ASP A 17 -1.40 4.39 10.97
N ALA A 18 -0.79 5.31 11.71
CA ALA A 18 0.66 5.47 11.70
C ALA A 18 1.37 4.22 12.23
N GLU A 19 0.82 3.57 13.26
CA GLU A 19 1.39 2.35 13.81
C GLU A 19 1.22 1.17 12.87
N VAL A 20 0.04 1.06 12.23
CA VAL A 20 -0.21 0.02 11.23
C VAL A 20 0.79 0.16 10.08
N ALA A 21 0.96 1.38 9.56
CA ALA A 21 1.88 1.64 8.47
C ALA A 21 3.31 1.27 8.83
N ASP A 22 3.76 1.59 10.05
CA ASP A 22 5.10 1.25 10.51
C ASP A 22 5.30 -0.27 10.58
N ARG A 23 4.31 -0.99 11.13
CA ARG A 23 4.36 -2.46 11.20
C ARG A 23 4.40 -3.10 9.81
N LEU A 24 3.59 -2.60 8.88
CA LEU A 24 3.55 -3.13 7.52
C LEU A 24 4.86 -2.88 6.77
N ARG A 25 5.50 -1.72 6.99
CA ARG A 25 6.82 -1.44 6.41
C ARG A 25 7.87 -2.46 6.84
N HIS A 26 7.74 -3.02 8.03
CA HIS A 26 8.67 -4.00 8.58
C HIS A 26 8.22 -5.44 8.35
N GLY A 27 7.21 -5.65 7.51
CA GLY A 27 6.71 -6.99 7.20
C GLY A 27 5.82 -7.61 8.26
N GLN A 28 5.37 -6.84 9.23
CA GLN A 28 4.49 -7.31 10.31
C GLN A 28 3.03 -7.18 9.87
N TRP A 29 2.61 -8.07 9.00
CA TRP A 29 1.31 -7.99 8.32
C TRP A 29 0.11 -8.42 9.17
N ASN A 30 0.33 -9.07 10.30
CA ASN A 30 -0.76 -9.62 11.12
C ASN A 30 -1.61 -8.55 11.81
N CYS A 31 -1.21 -7.28 11.77
CA CYS A 31 -2.05 -6.18 12.24
C CYS A 31 -3.14 -5.78 11.24
N ALA A 32 -3.03 -6.23 10.00
CA ALA A 32 -4.03 -5.98 8.96
C ALA A 32 -4.86 -7.23 8.72
N ALA A 33 -6.19 -7.08 8.64
CA ALA A 33 -7.10 -8.18 8.37
C ALA A 33 -7.10 -8.52 6.88
N ALA A 34 -7.41 -9.78 6.56
CA ALA A 34 -7.55 -10.20 5.18
C ALA A 34 -8.71 -9.45 4.51
N CYS A 35 -8.47 -8.91 3.32
CA CYS A 35 -9.44 -8.10 2.60
C CYS A 35 -9.30 -8.35 1.09
N PRO A 36 -10.35 -8.87 0.42
CA PRO A 36 -10.26 -9.14 -1.02
C PRO A 36 -10.06 -7.87 -1.85
N ASP A 37 -10.44 -6.70 -1.32
CA ASP A 37 -10.25 -5.42 -2.02
C ASP A 37 -8.78 -5.10 -2.23
N VAL A 38 -7.90 -5.59 -1.38
CA VAL A 38 -6.45 -5.41 -1.54
C VAL A 38 -5.96 -6.12 -2.80
N ALA A 39 -6.41 -7.35 -3.03
CA ALA A 39 -6.03 -8.10 -4.24
C ALA A 39 -6.57 -7.45 -5.50
N GLU A 40 -7.80 -6.93 -5.45
CA GLU A 40 -8.39 -6.19 -6.57
C GLU A 40 -7.64 -4.92 -6.87
N PHE A 41 -7.26 -4.17 -5.85
CA PHE A 41 -6.47 -2.94 -5.99
C PHE A 41 -5.13 -3.23 -6.65
N ARG A 42 -4.45 -4.30 -6.21
CA ARG A 42 -3.19 -4.73 -6.82
C ARG A 42 -3.36 -5.02 -8.31
N ARG A 43 -4.43 -5.73 -8.67
CA ARG A 43 -4.73 -6.07 -10.06
C ARG A 43 -5.01 -4.82 -10.88
N ASP A 44 -5.78 -3.88 -10.33
CA ASP A 44 -6.10 -2.62 -11.00
C ASP A 44 -4.84 -1.79 -11.25
N LEU A 45 -3.93 -1.74 -10.28
CA LEU A 45 -2.66 -1.02 -10.44
C LEU A 45 -1.81 -1.63 -11.56
N LEU A 46 -1.70 -2.96 -11.59
CA LEU A 46 -0.90 -3.64 -12.61
C LEU A 46 -1.50 -3.49 -14.00
N ALA A 47 -2.81 -3.33 -14.10
CA ALA A 47 -3.51 -3.19 -15.39
C ALA A 47 -3.55 -1.75 -15.89
N SER A 48 -3.47 -0.75 -14.99
CA SER A 48 -3.76 0.63 -15.37
C SER A 48 -2.60 1.37 -16.00
N ASP A 49 -1.35 0.96 -15.73
CA ASP A 49 -0.20 1.67 -16.28
C ASP A 49 1.03 0.77 -16.44
N PRO A 50 1.40 0.42 -17.67
CA PRO A 50 2.61 -0.37 -17.92
C PRO A 50 3.91 0.39 -17.68
N ASP A 51 3.87 1.72 -17.54
CA ASP A 51 5.05 2.54 -17.31
C ASP A 51 5.45 2.66 -15.82
N TRP A 52 4.75 1.98 -14.94
CA TRP A 52 5.07 1.96 -13.50
C TRP A 52 6.30 1.11 -13.21
N THR A 53 7.32 1.21 -14.07
CA THR A 53 8.56 0.44 -13.96
C THR A 53 9.43 0.89 -12.79
N ALA A 54 9.21 2.10 -12.28
CA ALA A 54 9.93 2.64 -11.14
C ALA A 54 9.29 2.26 -9.80
N MET A 55 8.28 1.40 -9.83
CA MET A 55 7.47 1.05 -8.66
C MET A 55 7.61 -0.43 -8.34
N ARG A 56 7.72 -0.75 -7.05
CA ARG A 56 7.66 -2.13 -6.57
C ARG A 56 6.41 -2.31 -5.74
N LEU A 57 5.73 -3.43 -5.90
CA LEU A 57 4.58 -3.80 -5.08
C LEU A 57 4.99 -4.89 -4.09
N LEU A 58 4.68 -4.66 -2.82
CA LEU A 58 4.95 -5.62 -1.75
C LEU A 58 3.63 -6.04 -1.09
N PRO A 59 3.47 -7.27 -0.60
CA PRO A 59 4.47 -8.34 -0.62
C PRO A 59 4.67 -8.92 -2.02
N ARG A 60 5.89 -9.41 -2.26
CA ARG A 60 6.21 -10.05 -3.55
C ARG A 60 5.58 -11.43 -3.64
N PRO A 61 5.19 -11.89 -4.83
CA PRO A 61 4.77 -13.27 -5.02
C PRO A 61 5.87 -14.23 -4.55
N GLY A 62 5.47 -15.26 -3.80
CA GLY A 62 6.40 -16.25 -3.29
C GLY A 62 7.18 -15.84 -2.04
N SER A 63 6.91 -14.68 -1.46
CA SER A 63 7.58 -14.22 -0.23
C SER A 63 7.09 -14.92 1.04
N GLY A 64 5.99 -15.67 0.96
CA GLY A 64 5.36 -16.29 2.12
C GLY A 64 4.41 -15.38 2.87
N GLN A 65 4.33 -14.10 2.50
CA GLN A 65 3.40 -13.16 3.10
C GLN A 65 2.07 -13.14 2.35
N PRO A 66 0.93 -12.99 3.06
CA PRO A 66 -0.37 -12.95 2.39
C PRO A 66 -0.54 -11.68 1.57
N ALA A 67 -0.99 -11.85 0.33
CA ALA A 67 -1.17 -10.75 -0.62
C ALA A 67 -2.50 -10.00 -0.44
N ASP A 68 -3.38 -10.49 0.44
CA ASP A 68 -4.72 -9.95 0.63
C ASP A 68 -4.88 -9.11 1.91
N ARG A 69 -3.80 -8.88 2.65
CA ARG A 69 -3.86 -8.10 3.89
C ARG A 69 -3.40 -6.66 3.73
N TYR A 70 -2.40 -6.43 2.90
CA TYR A 70 -1.90 -5.09 2.65
C TYR A 70 -1.20 -5.02 1.30
N LEU A 71 -1.01 -3.79 0.83
CA LEU A 71 -0.19 -3.50 -0.33
C LEU A 71 0.71 -2.33 0.01
N ALA A 72 2.02 -2.51 -0.20
CA ALA A 72 2.97 -1.41 -0.13
C ALA A 72 3.44 -1.10 -1.55
N VAL A 73 3.33 0.17 -1.93
CA VAL A 73 3.83 0.67 -3.20
C VAL A 73 5.11 1.44 -2.89
N VAL A 74 6.23 0.98 -3.45
CA VAL A 74 7.54 1.55 -3.17
C VAL A 74 8.09 2.16 -4.45
N PHE A 75 8.31 3.46 -4.43
CA PHE A 75 8.86 4.20 -5.56
C PHE A 75 10.36 4.41 -5.36
N VAL A 76 11.13 4.22 -6.43
CA VAL A 76 12.56 4.52 -6.43
C VAL A 76 12.77 6.03 -6.38
N THR A 77 11.93 6.79 -7.09
CA THR A 77 11.92 8.25 -7.09
C THR A 77 10.57 8.71 -6.55
N ALA A 78 10.55 9.75 -5.74
CA ALA A 78 9.30 10.26 -5.15
C ALA A 78 8.27 10.57 -6.25
N PRO A 79 7.02 10.09 -6.09
CA PRO A 79 5.96 10.39 -7.07
C PRO A 79 5.55 11.85 -6.99
N ASP A 80 4.99 12.38 -8.08
CA ASP A 80 4.46 13.74 -8.05
C ASP A 80 3.07 13.75 -7.35
N ALA A 81 2.56 14.96 -7.10
CA ALA A 81 1.29 15.13 -6.39
C ALA A 81 0.11 14.51 -7.14
N ASP A 82 0.14 14.53 -8.47
CA ASP A 82 -0.92 13.94 -9.28
C ASP A 82 -0.94 12.42 -9.17
N GLU A 83 0.24 11.79 -9.16
CA GLU A 83 0.35 10.34 -8.98
C GLU A 83 -0.19 9.91 -7.61
N VAL A 84 0.17 10.63 -6.55
CA VAL A 84 -0.31 10.36 -5.20
C VAL A 84 -1.82 10.51 -5.13
N ARG A 85 -2.36 11.57 -5.74
CA ARG A 85 -3.80 11.81 -5.79
C ARG A 85 -4.55 10.70 -6.51
N ASP A 86 -4.02 10.24 -7.64
CA ASP A 86 -4.62 9.16 -8.41
C ASP A 86 -4.63 7.86 -7.62
N LEU A 87 -3.53 7.55 -6.92
CA LEU A 87 -3.46 6.37 -6.06
C LEU A 87 -4.45 6.46 -4.90
N ARG A 88 -4.58 7.65 -4.31
CA ARG A 88 -5.56 7.87 -3.23
C ARG A 88 -6.99 7.65 -3.72
N TYR A 89 -7.30 8.14 -4.92
CA TYR A 89 -8.60 7.95 -5.53
C TYR A 89 -8.89 6.46 -5.77
N LEU A 90 -7.93 5.73 -6.35
CA LEU A 90 -8.06 4.30 -6.61
C LEU A 90 -8.22 3.52 -5.32
N ALA A 91 -7.47 3.88 -4.27
CA ALA A 91 -7.58 3.25 -2.97
C ALA A 91 -8.99 3.45 -2.38
N ALA A 92 -9.50 4.68 -2.42
CA ALA A 92 -10.84 4.99 -1.92
C ALA A 92 -11.92 4.23 -2.71
N ARG A 93 -11.75 4.11 -4.00
CA ARG A 93 -12.65 3.36 -4.88
C ARG A 93 -12.70 1.88 -4.51
N ASN A 94 -11.58 1.33 -4.03
CA ASN A 94 -11.47 -0.04 -3.58
C ASN A 94 -11.70 -0.18 -2.06
N ARG A 95 -12.19 0.88 -1.39
CA ARG A 95 -12.49 0.89 0.04
C ARG A 95 -11.27 0.63 0.92
N LEU A 96 -10.10 1.07 0.45
CA LEU A 96 -8.85 0.90 1.19
C LEU A 96 -8.42 2.21 1.82
N ARG A 97 -7.70 2.11 2.92
CA ARG A 97 -6.99 3.22 3.53
C ARG A 97 -5.64 3.38 2.87
N MET A 98 -5.21 4.61 2.73
CA MET A 98 -3.88 4.94 2.22
C MET A 98 -3.14 5.76 3.27
N PHE A 99 -1.89 5.41 3.52
CA PHE A 99 -1.04 6.14 4.45
C PHE A 99 0.30 6.46 3.80
N ASP A 100 0.73 7.71 3.95
CA ASP A 100 2.00 8.22 3.46
C ASP A 100 2.91 8.51 4.66
N PRO A 101 3.83 7.58 5.02
CA PRO A 101 4.69 7.79 6.18
C PRO A 101 5.62 8.99 6.04
N GLN A 102 6.01 9.35 4.82
CA GLN A 102 6.89 10.49 4.58
C GLN A 102 6.18 11.80 4.90
N ALA A 103 4.89 11.92 4.53
CA ALA A 103 4.09 13.10 4.85
C ALA A 103 3.84 13.22 6.35
N ALA A 104 3.69 12.10 7.06
CA ALA A 104 3.45 12.09 8.50
C ALA A 104 4.68 12.46 9.31
N GLU A 105 5.88 12.23 8.76
CA GLU A 105 7.14 12.56 9.41
C GLU A 105 7.58 14.02 9.17
N GLY A 106 6.97 14.67 8.22
CA GLY A 106 7.26 16.04 7.85
C GLY A 106 6.56 17.03 8.73
#